data_9092a25107a858a3079154f8268c6bc2
#
_entry.id   9092a25107a858a3079154f8268c6bc2
#
_cell.length_a   1.000
_cell.length_b   1.000
_cell.length_c   1.000
_cell.angle_alpha   90.00
_cell.angle_beta   90.00
_cell.angle_gamma   90.00
#
_symmetry.space_group_name_H-M   'P 1'
#
loop_
_entity.id
_entity.type
_entity.pdbx_description
1 polymer ?
#
loop_
_entity_poly.entity_id
_entity_poly.type
_entity_poly.pdbx_seq_one_letter_code
_entity_poly.pdbx_strand_id
1 'polypeptide(L)'
;MTEPTTAADPAARPPHPTLSEYYRTPQERQAVVNGLFDESARYYDWICRVMSAGTGSRYRREVLARAGLVPGMRLLDVATGTGLVAREAVAILGDVRRVVGLDPSAGMLAECRKVVPGRLVQGVGEALPFRDQQFDVLSMGYALRHVPDLERAFREYHRVLRRGGRVVIMEIVRPRSRLGVVALRVLLKHALPLVTRIGTRSARAERLMRYYWDTVFNCVPPEAILDSLRRAGFQGIERHTLGAILTEYVATRV
;
A
#
# COMPACT_ATOMS: atom_id res chain seq x y z
N MET A 1 -5.48 30.50 -17.65
CA MET A 1 -5.39 29.08 -18.03
C MET A 1 -6.15 28.32 -16.95
N THR A 2 -7.38 27.96 -17.25
CA THR A 2 -8.27 27.18 -16.37
C THR A 2 -7.83 25.73 -16.39
N GLU A 3 -7.39 25.19 -15.24
CA GLU A 3 -7.16 23.76 -15.07
C GLU A 3 -8.46 22.98 -15.33
N PRO A 4 -8.43 21.87 -16.07
CA PRO A 4 -9.61 21.06 -16.28
C PRO A 4 -10.01 20.40 -14.96
N THR A 5 -11.12 20.78 -14.39
CA THR A 5 -11.82 20.07 -13.32
C THR A 5 -12.20 18.70 -13.87
N THR A 6 -11.39 17.69 -13.60
CA THR A 6 -11.73 16.30 -13.92
C THR A 6 -12.89 15.89 -13.01
N ALA A 7 -14.09 15.83 -13.56
CA ALA A 7 -15.24 15.25 -12.88
C ALA A 7 -14.90 13.82 -12.44
N ALA A 8 -15.35 13.42 -11.24
CA ALA A 8 -15.16 12.07 -10.75
C ALA A 8 -15.79 11.08 -11.76
N ASP A 9 -15.01 10.08 -12.17
CA ASP A 9 -15.51 9.01 -13.04
C ASP A 9 -16.63 8.26 -12.28
N PRO A 10 -17.87 8.22 -12.78
CA PRO A 10 -18.97 7.53 -12.13
C PRO A 10 -18.76 6.00 -12.04
N ALA A 11 -17.81 5.45 -12.79
CA ALA A 11 -17.40 4.05 -12.73
C ALA A 11 -16.27 3.79 -11.72
N ALA A 12 -15.68 4.83 -11.10
CA ALA A 12 -14.59 4.67 -10.14
C ALA A 12 -15.04 3.85 -8.92
N ARG A 13 -14.23 2.89 -8.51
CA ARG A 13 -14.46 2.04 -7.33
C ARG A 13 -13.44 2.33 -6.24
N PRO A 14 -13.70 3.33 -5.41
CA PRO A 14 -12.82 3.64 -4.28
C PRO A 14 -12.88 2.52 -3.23
N PRO A 15 -11.75 2.22 -2.56
CA PRO A 15 -11.68 1.20 -1.51
C PRO A 15 -12.42 1.55 -0.22
N HIS A 16 -12.87 2.79 -0.07
CA HIS A 16 -13.72 3.25 1.05
C HIS A 16 -14.47 4.53 0.65
N PRO A 17 -15.59 4.86 1.34
CA PRO A 17 -16.32 6.11 1.12
C PRO A 17 -15.48 7.34 1.49
N THR A 18 -15.92 8.51 1.06
CA THR A 18 -15.28 9.78 1.44
C THR A 18 -15.26 9.94 2.97
N LEU A 19 -14.10 10.21 3.53
CA LEU A 19 -13.92 10.44 4.96
C LEU A 19 -13.96 11.94 5.23
N SER A 20 -15.16 12.46 5.50
CA SER A 20 -15.43 13.90 5.65
C SER A 20 -14.64 14.58 6.78
N GLU A 21 -14.10 13.83 7.72
CA GLU A 21 -13.20 14.34 8.77
C GLU A 21 -11.85 14.81 8.20
N TYR A 22 -11.43 14.28 7.03
CA TYR A 22 -10.12 14.55 6.44
C TYR A 22 -10.20 15.36 5.15
N TYR A 23 -11.16 15.07 4.28
CA TYR A 23 -11.35 15.73 2.98
C TYR A 23 -12.83 15.73 2.58
N ARG A 24 -13.24 16.75 1.84
CA ARG A 24 -14.65 16.94 1.45
C ARG A 24 -14.97 16.33 0.09
N THR A 25 -13.97 16.30 -0.81
CA THR A 25 -14.14 15.82 -2.18
C THR A 25 -13.09 14.75 -2.52
N PRO A 26 -13.37 13.87 -3.49
CA PRO A 26 -12.38 12.93 -4.00
C PRO A 26 -11.12 13.62 -4.54
N GLN A 27 -11.25 14.83 -5.09
CA GLN A 27 -10.14 15.61 -5.63
C GLN A 27 -9.19 16.09 -4.54
N GLU A 28 -9.71 16.51 -3.39
CA GLU A 28 -8.90 16.92 -2.24
C GLU A 28 -8.14 15.75 -1.61
N ARG A 29 -8.68 14.53 -1.76
CA ARG A 29 -8.16 13.31 -1.10
C ARG A 29 -6.66 13.11 -1.33
N GLN A 30 -6.20 13.15 -2.59
CA GLN A 30 -4.81 12.87 -2.92
C GLN A 30 -3.84 13.86 -2.25
N ALA A 31 -4.17 15.16 -2.30
CA ALA A 31 -3.34 16.19 -1.68
C ALA A 31 -3.29 16.05 -0.15
N VAL A 32 -4.44 15.79 0.50
CA VAL A 32 -4.51 15.59 1.94
C VAL A 32 -3.75 14.34 2.36
N VAL A 33 -3.94 13.21 1.65
CA VAL A 33 -3.25 11.96 1.95
C VAL A 33 -1.75 12.12 1.78
N ASN A 34 -1.29 12.70 0.66
CA ASN A 34 0.13 12.97 0.44
C ASN A 34 0.73 13.83 1.57
N GLY A 35 0.03 14.90 1.98
CA GLY A 35 0.46 15.76 3.08
C GLY A 35 0.61 15.01 4.41
N LEU A 36 -0.35 14.14 4.75
CA LEU A 36 -0.28 13.30 5.96
C LEU A 36 0.95 12.38 5.96
N PHE A 37 1.27 11.77 4.81
CA PHE A 37 2.42 10.89 4.67
C PHE A 37 3.73 11.67 4.62
N ASP A 38 3.83 12.77 3.85
CA ASP A 38 5.02 13.63 3.78
C ASP A 38 5.45 14.12 5.18
N GLU A 39 4.50 14.65 5.95
CA GLU A 39 4.77 15.20 7.27
C GLU A 39 5.15 14.15 8.31
N SER A 40 4.78 12.88 8.08
CA SER A 40 5.02 11.78 9.01
C SER A 40 6.16 10.85 8.56
N ALA A 41 6.73 11.05 7.37
CA ALA A 41 7.67 10.12 6.73
C ALA A 41 8.85 9.74 7.66
N ARG A 42 9.47 10.72 8.32
CA ARG A 42 10.60 10.48 9.24
C ARG A 42 10.29 9.60 10.45
N TYR A 43 9.01 9.47 10.82
CA TYR A 43 8.56 8.66 11.95
C TYR A 43 7.97 7.31 11.53
N TYR A 44 7.72 7.14 10.22
CA TYR A 44 6.92 6.05 9.70
C TYR A 44 7.52 4.67 10.00
N ASP A 45 8.82 4.51 9.83
CA ASP A 45 9.51 3.24 10.13
C ASP A 45 9.43 2.87 11.61
N TRP A 46 9.56 3.86 12.49
CA TRP A 46 9.40 3.64 13.93
C TRP A 46 7.96 3.18 14.25
N ILE A 47 6.95 3.84 13.68
CA ILE A 47 5.55 3.49 13.83
C ILE A 47 5.30 2.05 13.36
N CYS A 48 5.76 1.70 12.16
CA CYS A 48 5.60 0.35 11.60
C CYS A 48 6.30 -0.72 12.45
N ARG A 49 7.46 -0.40 13.01
CA ARG A 49 8.18 -1.31 13.92
C ARG A 49 7.42 -1.54 15.21
N VAL A 50 6.85 -0.49 15.81
CA VAL A 50 6.00 -0.60 17.01
C VAL A 50 4.76 -1.43 16.71
N MET A 51 4.04 -1.13 15.61
CA MET A 51 2.83 -1.84 15.20
C MET A 51 3.06 -3.35 15.00
N SER A 52 4.20 -3.72 14.42
CA SER A 52 4.53 -5.10 14.10
C SER A 52 5.30 -5.82 15.19
N ALA A 53 5.57 -5.17 16.34
CA ALA A 53 6.47 -5.67 17.38
C ALA A 53 7.81 -6.19 16.80
N GLY A 54 8.32 -5.52 15.75
CA GLY A 54 9.57 -5.88 15.07
C GLY A 54 9.48 -7.03 14.06
N THR A 55 8.34 -7.72 13.94
CA THR A 55 8.20 -8.91 13.05
C THR A 55 7.92 -8.55 11.59
N GLY A 56 7.66 -7.28 11.30
CA GLY A 56 7.20 -6.82 9.99
C GLY A 56 8.16 -7.11 8.83
N SER A 57 9.47 -7.05 9.05
CA SER A 57 10.50 -7.36 8.04
C SER A 57 10.41 -8.84 7.63
N ARG A 58 10.38 -9.74 8.60
CA ARG A 58 10.24 -11.18 8.35
C ARG A 58 8.96 -11.50 7.57
N TYR A 59 7.83 -10.94 7.99
CA TYR A 59 6.54 -11.14 7.32
C TYR A 59 6.59 -10.70 5.84
N ARG A 60 7.10 -9.49 5.55
CA ARG A 60 7.23 -8.99 4.16
C ARG A 60 8.09 -9.89 3.30
N ARG A 61 9.22 -10.38 3.85
CA ARG A 61 10.12 -11.31 3.15
C ARG A 61 9.42 -12.63 2.83
N GLU A 62 8.70 -13.20 3.78
CA GLU A 62 7.93 -14.43 3.58
C GLU A 62 6.82 -14.25 2.53
N VAL A 63 6.12 -13.11 2.53
CA VAL A 63 5.11 -12.78 1.52
C VAL A 63 5.71 -12.68 0.11
N LEU A 64 6.83 -11.98 -0.04
CA LEU A 64 7.53 -11.87 -1.33
C LEU A 64 8.03 -13.23 -1.82
N ALA A 65 8.53 -14.09 -0.94
CA ALA A 65 8.96 -15.45 -1.29
C ALA A 65 7.76 -16.31 -1.73
N ARG A 66 6.62 -16.23 -1.03
CA ARG A 66 5.38 -16.92 -1.46
C ARG A 66 4.85 -16.40 -2.80
N ALA A 67 5.02 -15.12 -3.09
CA ALA A 67 4.74 -14.56 -4.41
C ALA A 67 5.73 -15.05 -5.49
N GLY A 68 6.71 -15.86 -5.15
CA GLY A 68 7.67 -16.43 -6.08
C GLY A 68 8.80 -15.49 -6.49
N LEU A 69 9.09 -14.46 -5.70
CA LEU A 69 10.23 -13.58 -5.98
C LEU A 69 11.55 -14.33 -5.78
N VAL A 70 12.37 -14.41 -6.83
CA VAL A 70 13.67 -15.08 -6.83
C VAL A 70 14.74 -14.20 -7.49
N PRO A 71 16.05 -14.46 -7.22
CA PRO A 71 17.14 -13.76 -7.89
C PRO A 71 16.99 -13.75 -9.43
N GLY A 72 17.34 -12.65 -10.05
CA GLY A 72 17.19 -12.45 -11.49
C GLY A 72 15.91 -11.75 -11.93
N MET A 73 14.86 -11.77 -11.13
CA MET A 73 13.59 -11.08 -11.40
C MET A 73 13.70 -9.56 -11.25
N ARG A 74 12.69 -8.83 -11.78
CA ARG A 74 12.51 -7.38 -11.62
C ARG A 74 11.22 -7.12 -10.85
N LEU A 75 11.31 -6.30 -9.80
CA LEU A 75 10.17 -5.95 -8.96
C LEU A 75 9.84 -4.45 -9.07
N LEU A 76 8.54 -4.16 -9.15
CA LEU A 76 7.98 -2.82 -8.92
C LEU A 76 7.26 -2.81 -7.57
N ASP A 77 7.69 -1.93 -6.65
CA ASP A 77 7.01 -1.70 -5.38
C ASP A 77 6.17 -0.42 -5.48
N VAL A 78 4.85 -0.57 -5.58
CA VAL A 78 3.90 0.53 -5.72
C VAL A 78 3.46 1.00 -4.35
N ALA A 79 3.44 2.32 -4.14
CA ALA A 79 3.33 2.96 -2.85
C ALA A 79 4.42 2.43 -1.89
N THR A 80 5.67 2.52 -2.36
CA THR A 80 6.84 1.97 -1.66
C THR A 80 7.07 2.60 -0.28
N GLY A 81 6.52 3.78 -0.03
CA GLY A 81 6.66 4.51 1.21
C GLY A 81 8.13 4.76 1.55
N THR A 82 8.53 4.43 2.76
CA THR A 82 9.92 4.50 3.23
C THR A 82 10.80 3.31 2.78
N GLY A 83 10.27 2.43 1.90
CA GLY A 83 11.02 1.32 1.31
C GLY A 83 11.00 0.02 2.12
N LEU A 84 10.05 -0.16 3.05
CA LEU A 84 10.01 -1.34 3.92
C LEU A 84 9.81 -2.66 3.16
N VAL A 85 9.04 -2.66 2.06
CA VAL A 85 8.89 -3.84 1.18
C VAL A 85 10.06 -3.91 0.20
N ALA A 86 10.40 -2.79 -0.44
CA ALA A 86 11.49 -2.70 -1.40
C ALA A 86 12.82 -3.19 -0.83
N ARG A 87 13.13 -2.88 0.44
CA ARG A 87 14.33 -3.35 1.14
C ARG A 87 14.37 -4.87 1.24
N GLU A 88 13.27 -5.51 1.58
CA GLU A 88 13.20 -6.98 1.64
C GLU A 88 13.29 -7.61 0.25
N ALA A 89 12.74 -6.95 -0.78
CA ALA A 89 12.91 -7.37 -2.17
C ALA A 89 14.38 -7.29 -2.61
N VAL A 90 15.10 -6.21 -2.26
CA VAL A 90 16.54 -6.10 -2.53
C VAL A 90 17.32 -7.23 -1.87
N ALA A 91 16.99 -7.58 -0.62
CA ALA A 91 17.64 -8.67 0.10
C ALA A 91 17.42 -10.04 -0.57
N ILE A 92 16.23 -10.28 -1.17
CA ILE A 92 15.94 -11.52 -1.91
C ILE A 92 16.65 -11.53 -3.28
N LEU A 93 16.59 -10.41 -4.00
CA LEU A 93 17.11 -10.30 -5.36
C LEU A 93 18.63 -10.17 -5.44
N GLY A 94 19.27 -9.71 -4.36
CA GLY A 94 20.73 -9.47 -4.31
C GLY A 94 21.20 -8.27 -5.15
N ASP A 95 20.29 -7.52 -5.80
CA ASP A 95 20.64 -6.41 -6.69
C ASP A 95 19.56 -5.30 -6.62
N VAL A 96 19.96 -4.14 -6.08
CA VAL A 96 19.08 -2.97 -5.93
C VAL A 96 18.55 -2.43 -7.27
N ARG A 97 19.30 -2.62 -8.37
CA ARG A 97 18.91 -2.18 -9.73
C ARG A 97 17.68 -2.93 -10.27
N ARG A 98 17.36 -4.07 -9.67
CA ARG A 98 16.18 -4.89 -10.02
C ARG A 98 14.91 -4.47 -9.30
N VAL A 99 15.00 -3.55 -8.35
CA VAL A 99 13.87 -3.00 -7.60
C VAL A 99 13.61 -1.57 -8.05
N VAL A 100 12.36 -1.27 -8.39
CA VAL A 100 11.88 0.08 -8.66
C VAL A 100 10.82 0.40 -7.61
N GLY A 101 11.00 1.50 -6.88
CA GLY A 101 9.98 2.02 -5.95
C GLY A 101 9.19 3.17 -6.60
N LEU A 102 7.88 3.17 -6.43
CA LEU A 102 7.00 4.26 -6.84
C LEU A 102 6.15 4.71 -5.67
N ASP A 103 6.09 6.02 -5.42
CA ASP A 103 5.23 6.61 -4.37
C ASP A 103 4.80 8.03 -4.78
N PRO A 104 3.58 8.48 -4.47
CA PRO A 104 3.16 9.84 -4.71
C PRO A 104 3.80 10.86 -3.75
N SER A 105 4.23 10.43 -2.55
CA SER A 105 4.79 11.26 -1.50
C SER A 105 6.30 11.48 -1.71
N ALA A 106 6.70 12.72 -1.92
CA ALA A 106 8.11 13.09 -2.03
C ALA A 106 8.88 12.86 -0.71
N GLY A 107 8.22 13.10 0.44
CA GLY A 107 8.79 12.86 1.76
C GLY A 107 9.07 11.37 2.01
N MET A 108 8.15 10.49 1.61
CA MET A 108 8.34 9.03 1.69
C MET A 108 9.51 8.59 0.81
N LEU A 109 9.59 9.07 -0.43
CA LEU A 109 10.70 8.75 -1.34
C LEU A 109 12.05 9.26 -0.82
N ALA A 110 12.07 10.40 -0.14
CA ALA A 110 13.29 10.92 0.49
C ALA A 110 13.80 9.98 1.60
N GLU A 111 12.89 9.43 2.42
CA GLU A 111 13.26 8.42 3.43
C GLU A 111 13.66 7.08 2.78
N CYS A 112 12.91 6.63 1.76
CA CYS A 112 13.20 5.42 1.01
C CYS A 112 14.62 5.43 0.43
N ARG A 113 15.06 6.56 -0.13
CA ARG A 113 16.39 6.70 -0.73
C ARG A 113 17.54 6.43 0.24
N LYS A 114 17.33 6.64 1.53
CA LYS A 114 18.33 6.36 2.56
C LYS A 114 18.58 4.86 2.77
N VAL A 115 17.58 4.02 2.50
CA VAL A 115 17.61 2.58 2.76
C VAL A 115 17.61 1.72 1.49
N VAL A 116 17.06 2.25 0.39
CA VAL A 116 17.05 1.62 -0.94
C VAL A 116 17.58 2.63 -1.95
N PRO A 117 18.90 2.71 -2.16
CA PRO A 117 19.52 3.63 -3.11
C PRO A 117 19.36 3.15 -4.56
N GLY A 118 18.13 2.80 -4.94
CA GLY A 118 17.73 2.30 -6.25
C GLY A 118 16.92 3.32 -7.05
N ARG A 119 16.23 2.83 -8.07
CA ARG A 119 15.35 3.65 -8.90
C ARG A 119 14.06 3.97 -8.17
N LEU A 120 13.86 5.23 -7.81
CA LEU A 120 12.65 5.75 -7.18
C LEU A 120 11.97 6.72 -8.15
N VAL A 121 10.65 6.58 -8.28
CA VAL A 121 9.81 7.36 -9.19
C VAL A 121 8.65 7.96 -8.41
N GLN A 122 8.43 9.26 -8.54
CA GLN A 122 7.23 9.89 -7.99
C GLN A 122 6.06 9.67 -8.93
N GLY A 123 4.95 9.09 -8.42
CA GLY A 123 3.78 8.78 -9.24
C GLY A 123 2.72 8.02 -8.46
N VAL A 124 1.59 7.78 -9.12
CA VAL A 124 0.42 7.11 -8.55
C VAL A 124 0.20 5.74 -9.19
N GLY A 125 -0.41 4.81 -8.44
CA GLY A 125 -0.63 3.43 -8.88
C GLY A 125 -1.60 3.29 -10.05
N GLU A 126 -2.47 4.27 -10.25
CA GLU A 126 -3.49 4.31 -11.31
C GLU A 126 -2.99 4.85 -12.66
N ALA A 127 -1.73 5.30 -12.72
CA ALA A 127 -1.07 5.80 -13.92
C ALA A 127 0.43 5.56 -13.83
N LEU A 128 0.84 4.32 -14.04
CA LEU A 128 2.23 3.89 -13.90
C LEU A 128 3.09 4.37 -15.07
N PRO A 129 4.17 5.15 -14.85
CA PRO A 129 5.03 5.68 -15.89
C PRO A 129 6.03 4.62 -16.41
N PHE A 130 5.55 3.41 -16.64
CA PHE A 130 6.34 2.27 -17.10
C PHE A 130 5.73 1.66 -18.36
N ARG A 131 6.59 1.00 -19.15
CA ARG A 131 6.17 0.26 -20.33
C ARG A 131 5.39 -1.00 -19.94
N ASP A 132 4.61 -1.52 -20.87
CA ASP A 132 3.96 -2.81 -20.72
C ASP A 132 4.99 -3.92 -20.50
N GLN A 133 4.60 -4.92 -19.71
CA GLN A 133 5.34 -6.17 -19.52
C GLN A 133 6.80 -5.96 -19.07
N GLN A 134 7.02 -5.04 -18.15
CA GLN A 134 8.36 -4.67 -17.70
C GLN A 134 8.82 -5.41 -16.43
N PHE A 135 7.89 -5.89 -15.60
CA PHE A 135 8.18 -6.44 -14.27
C PHE A 135 7.71 -7.89 -14.13
N ASP A 136 8.44 -8.67 -13.35
CA ASP A 136 8.11 -10.06 -13.00
C ASP A 136 7.18 -10.11 -11.79
N VAL A 137 7.40 -9.21 -10.82
CA VAL A 137 6.57 -9.08 -9.61
C VAL A 137 6.24 -7.60 -9.38
N LEU A 138 4.99 -7.34 -8.98
CA LEU A 138 4.54 -6.06 -8.46
C LEU A 138 4.09 -6.26 -7.02
N SER A 139 4.62 -5.47 -6.10
CA SER A 139 4.21 -5.45 -4.69
C SER A 139 3.50 -4.16 -4.32
N MET A 140 2.56 -4.24 -3.39
CA MET A 140 1.98 -3.12 -2.68
C MET A 140 1.79 -3.47 -1.21
N GLY A 141 2.40 -2.71 -0.31
CA GLY A 141 2.32 -2.96 1.13
C GLY A 141 1.47 -1.95 1.88
N TYR A 142 0.28 -2.36 2.33
CA TYR A 142 -0.61 -1.59 3.21
C TYR A 142 -1.08 -0.24 2.66
N ALA A 143 -1.16 -0.11 1.34
CA ALA A 143 -1.52 1.13 0.66
C ALA A 143 -2.81 1.04 -0.18
N LEU A 144 -3.37 -0.16 -0.37
CA LEU A 144 -4.52 -0.38 -1.24
C LEU A 144 -5.72 0.52 -0.88
N ARG A 145 -5.96 0.73 0.41
CA ARG A 145 -7.03 1.59 0.91
C ARG A 145 -6.83 3.08 0.62
N HIS A 146 -5.67 3.49 0.10
CA HIS A 146 -5.39 4.88 -0.30
C HIS A 146 -5.52 5.11 -1.80
N VAL A 147 -5.68 4.05 -2.59
CA VAL A 147 -5.89 4.10 -4.04
C VAL A 147 -7.27 4.71 -4.36
N PRO A 148 -7.38 5.72 -5.23
CA PRO A 148 -8.68 6.31 -5.59
C PRO A 148 -9.61 5.38 -6.35
N ASP A 149 -9.07 4.52 -7.21
CA ASP A 149 -9.82 3.59 -8.05
C ASP A 149 -9.09 2.25 -8.18
N LEU A 150 -9.66 1.21 -7.57
CA LEU A 150 -9.09 -0.14 -7.55
C LEU A 150 -8.99 -0.76 -8.95
N GLU A 151 -10.01 -0.58 -9.79
CA GLU A 151 -10.03 -1.20 -11.12
C GLU A 151 -9.01 -0.55 -12.04
N ARG A 152 -8.87 0.77 -12.00
CA ARG A 152 -7.87 1.49 -12.77
C ARG A 152 -6.45 1.09 -12.34
N ALA A 153 -6.20 1.03 -11.03
CA ALA A 153 -4.92 0.60 -10.50
C ALA A 153 -4.59 -0.84 -10.93
N PHE A 154 -5.53 -1.76 -10.78
CA PHE A 154 -5.28 -3.17 -11.13
C PHE A 154 -5.10 -3.38 -12.64
N ARG A 155 -5.76 -2.60 -13.51
CA ARG A 155 -5.47 -2.61 -14.95
C ARG A 155 -4.03 -2.16 -15.24
N GLU A 156 -3.54 -1.12 -14.56
CA GLU A 156 -2.16 -0.66 -14.69
C GLU A 156 -1.16 -1.71 -14.17
N TYR A 157 -1.46 -2.36 -13.03
CA TYR A 157 -0.63 -3.44 -12.50
C TYR A 157 -0.56 -4.62 -13.46
N HIS A 158 -1.70 -5.01 -14.02
CA HIS A 158 -1.77 -6.03 -15.06
C HIS A 158 -0.96 -5.62 -16.30
N ARG A 159 -1.06 -4.38 -16.76
CA ARG A 159 -0.35 -3.88 -17.94
C ARG A 159 1.16 -3.97 -17.81
N VAL A 160 1.73 -3.54 -16.67
CA VAL A 160 3.18 -3.47 -16.48
C VAL A 160 3.84 -4.80 -16.11
N LEU A 161 3.07 -5.77 -15.61
CA LEU A 161 3.56 -7.12 -15.35
C LEU A 161 3.77 -7.89 -16.66
N ARG A 162 4.74 -8.78 -16.71
CA ARG A 162 4.92 -9.74 -17.80
C ARG A 162 3.83 -10.82 -17.77
N ARG A 163 3.66 -11.56 -18.85
CA ARG A 163 2.89 -12.83 -18.80
C ARG A 163 3.55 -13.78 -17.80
N GLY A 164 2.75 -14.40 -16.95
CA GLY A 164 3.21 -15.20 -15.80
C GLY A 164 3.72 -14.35 -14.62
N GLY A 165 3.76 -13.02 -14.75
CA GLY A 165 4.13 -12.12 -13.65
C GLY A 165 3.05 -12.04 -12.58
N ARG A 166 3.44 -11.74 -11.35
CA ARG A 166 2.56 -11.79 -10.18
C ARG A 166 2.41 -10.43 -9.51
N VAL A 167 1.18 -10.14 -9.09
CA VAL A 167 0.90 -9.05 -8.16
C VAL A 167 0.78 -9.62 -6.74
N VAL A 168 1.35 -8.94 -5.75
CA VAL A 168 1.19 -9.25 -4.33
C VAL A 168 0.81 -7.99 -3.56
N ILE A 169 -0.33 -8.04 -2.88
CA ILE A 169 -0.87 -6.91 -2.11
C ILE A 169 -1.00 -7.35 -0.66
N MET A 170 -0.33 -6.66 0.24
CA MET A 170 -0.45 -6.86 1.69
C MET A 170 -1.40 -5.81 2.26
N GLU A 171 -2.35 -6.22 3.10
CA GLU A 171 -3.30 -5.29 3.71
C GLU A 171 -3.73 -5.74 5.12
N ILE A 172 -4.23 -4.77 5.90
CA ILE A 172 -4.89 -5.04 7.17
C ILE A 172 -6.39 -5.09 6.93
N VAL A 173 -7.03 -6.18 7.36
CA VAL A 173 -8.46 -6.36 7.22
C VAL A 173 -9.17 -6.34 8.57
N ARG A 174 -10.44 -5.99 8.54
CA ARG A 174 -11.28 -6.04 9.72
C ARG A 174 -11.49 -7.50 10.18
N PRO A 175 -11.26 -7.82 11.47
CA PRO A 175 -11.54 -9.14 12.01
C PRO A 175 -13.02 -9.52 11.87
N ARG A 176 -13.29 -10.83 11.72
CA ARG A 176 -14.67 -11.34 11.66
C ARG A 176 -15.35 -11.35 13.02
N SER A 177 -14.60 -11.57 14.10
CA SER A 177 -15.15 -11.65 15.47
C SER A 177 -15.42 -10.26 16.06
N ARG A 178 -16.50 -10.11 16.82
CA ARG A 178 -16.82 -8.87 17.54
C ARG A 178 -15.70 -8.45 18.50
N LEU A 179 -15.14 -9.41 19.24
CA LEU A 179 -14.03 -9.16 20.17
C LEU A 179 -12.78 -8.70 19.42
N GLY A 180 -12.45 -9.32 18.28
CA GLY A 180 -11.33 -8.89 17.42
C GLY A 180 -11.52 -7.46 16.90
N VAL A 181 -12.73 -7.07 16.50
CA VAL A 181 -13.04 -5.69 16.09
C VAL A 181 -12.84 -4.70 17.24
N VAL A 182 -13.29 -5.04 18.45
CA VAL A 182 -13.09 -4.20 19.64
C VAL A 182 -11.60 -4.08 19.96
N ALA A 183 -10.86 -5.19 19.98
CA ALA A 183 -9.42 -5.19 20.23
C ALA A 183 -8.65 -4.36 19.20
N LEU A 184 -8.96 -4.52 17.90
CA LEU A 184 -8.35 -3.75 16.83
C LEU A 184 -8.69 -2.26 16.95
N ARG A 185 -9.94 -1.92 17.34
CA ARG A 185 -10.35 -0.54 17.59
C ARG A 185 -9.54 0.08 18.72
N VAL A 186 -9.43 -0.60 19.86
CA VAL A 186 -8.65 -0.11 21.01
C VAL A 186 -7.19 0.11 20.59
N LEU A 187 -6.62 -0.84 19.87
CA LEU A 187 -5.24 -0.75 19.41
C LEU A 187 -5.01 0.40 18.43
N LEU A 188 -5.75 0.42 17.30
CA LEU A 188 -5.47 1.35 16.20
C LEU A 188 -6.10 2.74 16.39
N LYS A 189 -7.27 2.83 17.05
CA LYS A 189 -7.95 4.12 17.23
C LYS A 189 -7.48 4.88 18.47
N HIS A 190 -7.02 4.17 19.53
CA HIS A 190 -6.69 4.79 20.80
C HIS A 190 -5.23 4.58 21.21
N ALA A 191 -4.77 3.34 21.33
CA ALA A 191 -3.43 3.06 21.85
C ALA A 191 -2.33 3.54 20.90
N LEU A 192 -2.42 3.20 19.61
CA LEU A 192 -1.40 3.55 18.64
C LEU A 192 -1.24 5.06 18.42
N PRO A 193 -2.31 5.87 18.24
CA PRO A 193 -2.17 7.31 18.16
C PRO A 193 -1.53 7.91 19.42
N LEU A 194 -1.91 7.45 20.61
CA LEU A 194 -1.32 7.92 21.87
C LEU A 194 0.17 7.56 21.95
N VAL A 195 0.55 6.31 21.69
CA VAL A 195 1.95 5.88 21.65
C VAL A 195 2.75 6.66 20.62
N THR A 196 2.16 6.88 19.43
CA THR A 196 2.78 7.70 18.38
C THR A 196 2.96 9.14 18.86
N ARG A 197 1.95 9.74 19.48
CA ARG A 197 2.04 11.11 20.02
C ARG A 197 3.15 11.26 21.04
N ILE A 198 3.26 10.31 21.98
CA ILE A 198 4.28 10.32 23.03
C ILE A 198 5.68 10.07 22.43
N GLY A 199 5.82 9.02 21.61
CA GLY A 199 7.11 8.59 21.07
C GLY A 199 7.71 9.55 20.03
N THR A 200 6.86 10.19 19.22
CA THR A 200 7.32 11.12 18.18
C THR A 200 7.19 12.59 18.56
N ARG A 201 6.42 12.91 19.60
CA ARG A 201 6.01 14.28 19.98
C ARG A 201 5.36 15.05 18.83
N SER A 202 4.77 14.34 17.85
CA SER A 202 4.19 14.90 16.62
C SER A 202 2.68 14.69 16.56
N ALA A 203 1.91 15.79 16.56
CA ALA A 203 0.47 15.76 16.34
C ALA A 203 0.12 15.28 14.91
N ARG A 204 1.00 15.51 13.95
CA ARG A 204 0.81 15.10 12.55
C ARG A 204 0.91 13.58 12.41
N ALA A 205 1.91 12.95 13.06
CA ALA A 205 2.05 11.50 13.10
C ALA A 205 0.87 10.83 13.84
N GLU A 206 0.37 11.44 14.92
CA GLU A 206 -0.86 10.99 15.58
C GLU A 206 -2.07 11.06 14.64
N ARG A 207 -2.25 12.17 13.89
CA ARG A 207 -3.34 12.33 12.92
C ARG A 207 -3.27 11.28 11.80
N LEU A 208 -2.08 10.94 11.32
CA LEU A 208 -1.88 9.85 10.36
C LEU A 208 -2.39 8.52 10.95
N MET A 209 -2.13 8.23 12.23
CA MET A 209 -2.59 6.99 12.85
C MET A 209 -4.11 6.94 13.04
N ARG A 210 -4.77 8.08 13.30
CA ARG A 210 -6.22 8.17 13.31
C ARG A 210 -6.80 7.90 11.91
N TYR A 211 -6.26 8.55 10.89
CA TYR A 211 -6.60 8.30 9.49
C TYR A 211 -6.40 6.83 9.09
N TYR A 212 -5.34 6.21 9.58
CA TYR A 212 -5.04 4.80 9.33
C TYR A 212 -6.17 3.89 9.85
N TRP A 213 -6.65 4.13 11.09
CA TRP A 213 -7.78 3.39 11.64
C TRP A 213 -9.03 3.56 10.78
N ASP A 214 -9.38 4.79 10.42
CA ASP A 214 -10.62 5.08 9.70
C ASP A 214 -10.61 4.45 8.30
N THR A 215 -9.47 4.43 7.63
CA THR A 215 -9.34 3.75 6.33
C THR A 215 -9.38 2.23 6.44
N VAL A 216 -8.78 1.62 7.47
CA VAL A 216 -8.87 0.17 7.72
C VAL A 216 -10.30 -0.24 8.03
N PHE A 217 -11.00 0.55 8.87
CA PHE A 217 -12.36 0.21 9.30
C PHE A 217 -13.39 0.32 8.17
N ASN A 218 -13.24 1.31 7.30
CA ASN A 218 -14.16 1.59 6.20
C ASN A 218 -13.75 0.92 4.87
N CYS A 219 -12.64 0.18 4.83
CA CYS A 219 -12.18 -0.50 3.63
C CYS A 219 -13.23 -1.49 3.11
N VAL A 220 -13.36 -1.58 1.78
CA VAL A 220 -14.20 -2.57 1.12
C VAL A 220 -13.86 -3.99 1.58
N PRO A 221 -14.84 -4.91 1.58
CA PRO A 221 -14.60 -6.30 1.96
C PRO A 221 -13.61 -6.97 0.99
N PRO A 222 -12.88 -7.99 1.47
CA PRO A 222 -11.92 -8.73 0.64
C PRO A 222 -12.48 -9.25 -0.68
N GLU A 223 -13.73 -9.63 -0.71
CA GLU A 223 -14.44 -10.13 -1.88
C GLU A 223 -14.48 -9.10 -3.02
N ALA A 224 -14.67 -7.81 -2.68
CA ALA A 224 -14.66 -6.73 -3.67
C ALA A 224 -13.25 -6.52 -4.27
N ILE A 225 -12.19 -6.72 -3.49
CA ILE A 225 -10.80 -6.67 -3.96
C ILE A 225 -10.54 -7.82 -4.93
N LEU A 226 -10.94 -9.05 -4.55
CA LEU A 226 -10.80 -10.24 -5.40
C LEU A 226 -11.54 -10.07 -6.73
N ASP A 227 -12.76 -9.51 -6.70
CA ASP A 227 -13.55 -9.25 -7.89
C ASP A 227 -12.93 -8.18 -8.79
N SER A 228 -12.36 -7.14 -8.21
CA SER A 228 -11.65 -6.11 -8.97
C SER A 228 -10.38 -6.67 -9.64
N LEU A 229 -9.65 -7.58 -8.99
CA LEU A 229 -8.52 -8.29 -9.61
C LEU A 229 -8.97 -9.15 -10.79
N ARG A 230 -10.08 -9.91 -10.66
CA ARG A 230 -10.64 -10.70 -11.77
C ARG A 230 -11.02 -9.82 -12.95
N ARG A 231 -11.71 -8.71 -12.70
CA ARG A 231 -12.11 -7.75 -13.76
C ARG A 231 -10.92 -7.10 -14.46
N ALA A 232 -9.80 -6.94 -13.76
CA ALA A 232 -8.56 -6.45 -14.36
C ALA A 232 -7.80 -7.52 -15.19
N GLY A 233 -8.29 -8.76 -15.25
CA GLY A 233 -7.72 -9.85 -16.07
C GLY A 233 -6.76 -10.77 -15.34
N PHE A 234 -6.58 -10.62 -14.02
CA PHE A 234 -5.76 -11.53 -13.23
C PHE A 234 -6.43 -12.90 -13.04
N GLN A 235 -5.61 -13.95 -13.01
CA GLN A 235 -6.01 -15.33 -12.73
C GLN A 235 -5.20 -15.92 -11.57
N GLY A 236 -5.56 -17.14 -11.11
CA GLY A 236 -4.88 -17.78 -10.00
C GLY A 236 -4.89 -16.92 -8.74
N ILE A 237 -6.03 -16.25 -8.45
CA ILE A 237 -6.13 -15.29 -7.37
C ILE A 237 -6.26 -16.05 -6.06
N GLU A 238 -5.28 -15.87 -5.18
CA GLU A 238 -5.22 -16.45 -3.85
C GLU A 238 -5.29 -15.36 -2.79
N ARG A 239 -5.89 -15.70 -1.66
CA ARG A 239 -5.92 -14.86 -0.47
C ARG A 239 -5.42 -15.65 0.72
N HIS A 240 -4.35 -15.19 1.34
CA HIS A 240 -3.83 -15.75 2.58
C HIS A 240 -4.06 -14.77 3.72
N THR A 241 -4.39 -15.28 4.91
CA THR A 241 -4.61 -14.45 6.11
C THR A 241 -3.76 -14.99 7.25
N LEU A 242 -2.91 -14.14 7.81
CA LEU A 242 -2.10 -14.44 8.98
C LEU A 242 -2.72 -13.79 10.22
N GLY A 243 -3.00 -14.60 11.23
CA GLY A 243 -3.80 -14.16 12.37
C GLY A 243 -5.20 -13.75 11.91
N ALA A 244 -5.80 -12.77 12.54
CA ALA A 244 -7.16 -12.32 12.17
C ALA A 244 -7.18 -11.03 11.33
N ILE A 245 -6.03 -10.42 11.09
CA ILE A 245 -5.94 -9.03 10.59
C ILE A 245 -4.99 -8.82 9.41
N LEU A 246 -3.90 -9.60 9.29
CA LEU A 246 -2.98 -9.44 8.16
C LEU A 246 -3.47 -10.32 7.00
N THR A 247 -3.63 -9.73 5.83
CA THR A 247 -4.02 -10.46 4.63
C THR A 247 -3.13 -10.10 3.47
N GLU A 248 -2.91 -11.08 2.61
CA GLU A 248 -2.22 -10.90 1.33
C GLU A 248 -3.07 -11.45 0.20
N TYR A 249 -3.04 -10.75 -0.91
CA TYR A 249 -3.66 -11.16 -2.17
C TYR A 249 -2.54 -11.39 -3.17
N VAL A 250 -2.51 -12.58 -3.76
CA VAL A 250 -1.57 -12.93 -4.83
C VAL A 250 -2.37 -13.28 -6.07
N ALA A 251 -1.96 -12.75 -7.22
CA ALA A 251 -2.63 -13.06 -8.47
C ALA A 251 -1.63 -13.03 -9.64
N THR A 252 -1.93 -13.77 -10.70
CA THR A 252 -1.05 -13.95 -11.85
C THR A 252 -1.62 -13.28 -13.09
N ARG A 253 -0.80 -12.57 -13.83
CA ARG A 253 -1.09 -12.15 -15.20
C ARG A 253 -0.88 -13.33 -16.16
N VAL A 254 -1.91 -13.71 -16.91
CA VAL A 254 -1.85 -14.71 -17.98
C VAL A 254 -1.64 -14.08 -19.36
#